data_05e7b99f42274f51f998ca934570cb9c
#
_entry.id   05e7b99f42274f51f998ca934570cb9c
#
_cell.length_a   1.000
_cell.length_b   1.000
_cell.length_c   1.000
_cell.angle_alpha   90.00
_cell.angle_beta   90.00
_cell.angle_gamma   90.00
#
_symmetry.space_group_name_H-M   'P 1'
#
loop_
_entity.id
_entity.type
_entity.pdbx_description
1 polymer ?
#
loop_
_entity_poly.entity_id
_entity_poly.type
_entity_poly.pdbx_seq_one_letter_code
_entity_poly.pdbx_strand_id
1 'polypeptide(L)'
;MKFNLSFLEKNFRMRLMLSLDQLGITESRKGPAIIAEKADKARVVWNNDIVTVYYTKKYEFFYGVKRIVESSERVDFDIDCAFGEFGVMLDCSRNAVYTKETLFRFIDLLGKMGYDTLQL
;
A
#
# COMPACT_ATOMS: atom_id res chain seq x y z
N MET A 1 14.30 0.07 5.47
CA MET A 1 13.67 -0.57 6.64
C MET A 1 13.44 -2.06 6.32
N LYS A 2 13.66 -2.92 7.29
CA LYS A 2 13.57 -4.37 7.08
C LYS A 2 12.25 -4.90 7.63
N PHE A 3 11.54 -5.71 6.85
CA PHE A 3 10.30 -6.35 7.26
C PHE A 3 10.25 -7.82 6.88
N ASN A 4 9.55 -8.60 7.69
CA ASN A 4 9.21 -9.97 7.39
C ASN A 4 7.85 -10.02 6.67
N LEU A 5 7.84 -10.40 5.40
CA LEU A 5 6.66 -10.44 4.55
C LEU A 5 6.07 -11.84 4.39
N SER A 6 6.63 -12.83 5.09
CA SER A 6 6.25 -14.25 4.92
C SER A 6 4.83 -14.57 5.37
N PHE A 7 4.23 -13.73 6.19
CA PHE A 7 2.86 -13.90 6.71
C PHE A 7 1.77 -13.27 5.82
N LEU A 8 2.18 -12.54 4.76
CA LEU A 8 1.23 -11.94 3.85
C LEU A 8 0.66 -12.99 2.89
N GLU A 9 -0.62 -12.83 2.56
CA GLU A 9 -1.23 -13.55 1.46
C GLU A 9 -0.48 -13.32 0.14
N LYS A 10 -0.49 -14.32 -0.73
CA LYS A 10 0.27 -14.32 -1.99
C LYS A 10 0.05 -13.03 -2.81
N ASN A 11 -1.18 -12.58 -2.96
CA ASN A 11 -1.50 -11.39 -3.74
C ASN A 11 -0.92 -10.11 -3.16
N PHE A 12 -1.03 -9.90 -1.85
CA PHE A 12 -0.42 -8.75 -1.17
C PHE A 12 1.11 -8.80 -1.23
N ARG A 13 1.67 -9.97 -0.96
CA ARG A 13 3.13 -10.16 -0.99
C ARG A 13 3.71 -9.88 -2.37
N MET A 14 3.13 -10.45 -3.42
CA MET A 14 3.61 -10.24 -4.80
C MET A 14 3.59 -8.77 -5.20
N ARG A 15 2.48 -8.07 -4.94
CA ARG A 15 2.36 -6.64 -5.27
C ARG A 15 3.32 -5.79 -4.46
N LEU A 16 3.49 -6.08 -3.19
CA LEU A 16 4.43 -5.36 -2.34
C LEU A 16 5.87 -5.58 -2.80
N MET A 17 6.23 -6.80 -3.19
CA MET A 17 7.57 -7.13 -3.69
C MET A 17 7.92 -6.37 -4.97
N LEU A 18 6.96 -6.06 -5.84
CA LEU A 18 7.19 -5.25 -7.05
C LEU A 18 7.56 -3.80 -6.74
N SER A 19 7.43 -3.36 -5.53
CA SER A 19 7.62 -1.97 -5.12
C SER A 19 8.50 -1.80 -3.88
N LEU A 20 9.18 -2.87 -3.44
CA LEU A 20 10.04 -2.81 -2.26
C LEU A 20 11.10 -1.71 -2.38
N ASP A 21 11.76 -1.60 -3.52
CA ASP A 21 12.80 -0.59 -3.77
C ASP A 21 12.22 0.83 -3.68
N GLN A 22 11.05 1.05 -4.26
CA GLN A 22 10.37 2.35 -4.24
C GLN A 22 9.92 2.75 -2.83
N LEU A 23 9.61 1.78 -2.00
CA LEU A 23 9.19 2.00 -0.62
C LEU A 23 10.37 2.02 0.36
N GLY A 24 11.58 1.69 -0.09
CA GLY A 24 12.73 1.57 0.79
C GLY A 24 12.64 0.39 1.76
N ILE A 25 11.93 -0.67 1.37
CA ILE A 25 11.76 -1.89 2.15
C ILE A 25 12.73 -2.96 1.69
N THR A 26 13.34 -3.65 2.65
CA THR A 26 14.11 -4.88 2.42
C THR A 26 13.42 -6.05 3.12
N GLU A 27 13.14 -7.13 2.42
CA GLU A 27 12.60 -8.35 3.03
C GLU A 27 13.65 -9.01 3.92
N SER A 28 13.27 -9.31 5.16
CA SER A 28 14.14 -9.99 6.12
C SER A 28 13.32 -10.72 7.17
N ARG A 29 13.60 -11.99 7.38
CA ARG A 29 12.97 -12.80 8.44
C ARG A 29 13.27 -12.30 9.86
N LYS A 30 14.28 -11.46 10.03
CA LYS A 30 14.65 -10.85 11.31
C LYS A 30 13.98 -9.51 11.56
N GLY A 31 13.26 -8.96 10.56
CA GLY A 31 12.50 -7.72 10.72
C GLY A 31 11.12 -7.96 11.31
N PRO A 32 10.44 -6.88 11.71
CA PRO A 32 9.05 -6.96 12.15
C PRO A 32 8.17 -7.60 11.08
N ALA A 33 7.22 -8.42 11.52
CA ALA A 33 6.26 -9.06 10.61
C ALA A 33 5.15 -8.08 10.22
N ILE A 34 4.83 -8.04 8.93
CA ILE A 34 3.66 -7.31 8.43
C ILE A 34 2.52 -8.30 8.20
N ILE A 35 1.37 -8.00 8.76
CA ILE A 35 0.13 -8.75 8.59
C ILE A 35 -0.93 -7.87 7.96
N ALA A 36 -1.65 -8.38 6.97
CA ALA A 36 -2.82 -7.73 6.38
C ALA A 36 -4.09 -8.40 6.88
N GLU A 37 -5.03 -7.64 7.39
CA GLU A 37 -6.29 -8.16 7.90
C GLU A 37 -7.46 -7.27 7.48
N LYS A 38 -8.49 -7.89 6.92
CA LYS A 38 -9.71 -7.17 6.55
C LYS A 38 -10.52 -6.82 7.79
N ALA A 39 -10.97 -5.58 7.88
CA ALA A 39 -11.75 -5.06 9.01
C ALA A 39 -12.76 -4.00 8.56
N ASP A 40 -13.59 -3.54 9.47
CA ASP A 40 -14.58 -2.49 9.20
C ASP A 40 -13.95 -1.09 9.21
N LYS A 41 -12.77 -0.95 9.79
CA LYS A 41 -12.03 0.30 9.85
C LYS A 41 -10.56 0.08 9.48
N ALA A 42 -10.05 0.93 8.62
CA ALA A 42 -8.64 0.89 8.23
C ALA A 42 -7.75 1.54 9.29
N ARG A 43 -6.76 0.79 9.78
CA ARG A 43 -5.82 1.26 10.81
C ARG A 43 -4.56 0.42 10.82
N VAL A 44 -3.51 0.97 11.39
CA VAL A 44 -2.25 0.29 11.65
C VAL A 44 -2.06 0.14 13.16
N VAL A 45 -1.78 -1.09 13.59
CA VAL A 45 -1.54 -1.41 15.00
C VAL A 45 -0.22 -2.16 15.14
N TRP A 46 0.63 -1.66 16.03
CA TRP A 46 1.88 -2.29 16.43
C TRP A 46 1.71 -3.12 17.71
N ASN A 47 2.17 -4.34 17.66
CA ASN A 47 2.28 -5.21 18.83
C ASN A 47 3.67 -5.87 18.83
N ASN A 48 4.59 -5.29 19.59
CA ASN A 48 6.00 -5.69 19.60
C ASN A 48 6.63 -5.69 18.21
N ASP A 49 7.02 -6.86 17.69
CA ASP A 49 7.62 -7.04 16.37
C ASP A 49 6.60 -7.45 15.29
N ILE A 50 5.33 -7.20 15.53
CA ILE A 50 4.26 -7.44 14.56
C ILE A 50 3.52 -6.13 14.30
N VAL A 51 3.39 -5.77 13.03
CA VAL A 51 2.53 -4.68 12.61
C VAL A 51 1.36 -5.26 11.80
N THR A 52 0.15 -5.00 12.24
CA THR A 52 -1.07 -5.39 11.53
C THR A 52 -1.67 -4.17 10.83
N VAL A 53 -1.84 -4.30 9.53
CA VAL A 53 -2.55 -3.30 8.72
C VAL A 53 -3.96 -3.81 8.48
N TYR A 54 -4.92 -3.23 9.19
CA TYR A 54 -6.34 -3.46 8.97
C TYR A 54 -6.81 -2.62 7.79
N TYR A 55 -7.54 -3.22 6.88
CA TYR A 55 -8.04 -2.55 5.68
C TYR A 55 -9.52 -2.87 5.44
N THR A 56 -10.23 -1.92 4.90
CA THR A 56 -11.57 -2.12 4.34
C THR A 56 -11.51 -2.35 2.84
N LYS A 57 -10.65 -1.60 2.15
CA LYS A 57 -10.32 -1.73 0.73
C LYS A 57 -8.85 -2.05 0.56
N LYS A 58 -8.50 -2.89 -0.39
CA LYS A 58 -7.13 -3.41 -0.58
C LYS A 58 -6.05 -2.32 -0.73
N TYR A 59 -6.35 -1.20 -1.39
CA TYR A 59 -5.37 -0.13 -1.55
C TYR A 59 -4.93 0.49 -0.21
N GLU A 60 -5.80 0.48 0.79
CA GLU A 60 -5.49 1.02 2.11
C GLU A 60 -4.34 0.24 2.81
N PHE A 61 -4.20 -1.05 2.50
CA PHE A 61 -3.06 -1.83 2.96
C PHE A 61 -1.74 -1.24 2.44
N PHE A 62 -1.64 -1.00 1.14
CA PHE A 62 -0.41 -0.46 0.52
C PHE A 62 -0.11 0.96 1.01
N TYR A 63 -1.15 1.77 1.14
CA TYR A 63 -1.03 3.10 1.73
C TYR A 63 -0.57 3.06 3.18
N GLY A 64 -1.11 2.15 3.98
CA GLY A 64 -0.68 1.91 5.36
C GLY A 64 0.78 1.51 5.46
N VAL A 65 1.23 0.57 4.62
CA VAL A 65 2.65 0.17 4.56
C VAL A 65 3.56 1.35 4.21
N LYS A 66 3.18 2.16 3.23
CA LYS A 66 3.93 3.37 2.90
C LYS A 66 4.05 4.30 4.11
N ARG A 67 2.96 4.55 4.83
CA ARG A 67 2.94 5.38 6.02
C ARG A 67 3.82 4.81 7.14
N ILE A 68 3.84 3.49 7.33
CA ILE A 68 4.73 2.81 8.28
C ILE A 68 6.20 3.10 7.95
N VAL A 69 6.56 3.03 6.68
CA VAL A 69 7.95 3.27 6.25
C VAL A 69 8.35 4.73 6.38
N GLU A 70 7.45 5.65 6.08
CA GLU A 70 7.66 7.09 6.22
C GLU A 70 7.76 7.53 7.69
N SER A 71 7.10 6.80 8.60
CA SER A 71 7.20 7.04 10.03
C SER A 71 8.45 6.39 10.58
N SER A 72 9.29 7.14 11.27
CA SER A 72 10.45 6.61 11.98
C SER A 72 10.09 5.91 13.29
N GLU A 73 8.84 5.97 13.72
CA GLU A 73 8.35 5.46 14.99
C GLU A 73 7.33 4.35 14.80
N ARG A 74 7.31 3.40 15.74
CA ARG A 74 6.29 2.33 15.81
C ARG A 74 5.07 2.85 16.54
N VAL A 75 4.23 3.59 15.84
CA VAL A 75 3.02 4.23 16.39
C VAL A 75 1.78 3.70 15.68
N ASP A 76 0.74 3.45 16.47
CA ASP A 76 -0.59 3.12 15.93
C ASP A 76 -1.22 4.36 15.30
N PHE A 77 -1.88 4.18 14.16
CA PHE A 77 -2.61 5.27 13.51
C PHE A 77 -3.80 4.75 12.71
N ASP A 78 -4.80 5.62 12.58
CA ASP A 78 -5.94 5.36 11.71
C ASP A 78 -5.61 5.76 10.26
N ILE A 79 -6.10 4.98 9.31
CA ILE A 79 -6.02 5.30 7.88
C ILE A 79 -7.33 5.98 7.52
N ASP A 80 -7.35 7.29 7.58
CA ASP A 80 -8.52 8.11 7.23
C ASP A 80 -8.36 8.71 5.84
N CYS A 81 -9.39 8.51 4.99
CA CYS A 81 -9.55 9.28 3.76
C CYS A 81 -10.49 10.46 4.06
N ALA A 82 -10.01 11.69 3.83
CA ALA A 82 -10.80 12.90 3.99
C ALA A 82 -11.96 13.00 2.98
N PHE A 83 -11.90 12.19 1.91
CA PHE A 83 -12.88 12.18 0.82
C PHE A 83 -13.52 10.80 0.69
N GLY A 84 -14.78 10.75 0.32
CA GLY A 84 -15.47 9.50 0.01
C GLY A 84 -14.93 8.81 -1.25
N GLU A 85 -14.42 9.62 -2.17
CA GLU A 85 -13.73 9.17 -3.38
C GLU A 85 -12.56 10.12 -3.65
N PHE A 86 -11.39 9.55 -3.94
CA PHE A 86 -10.19 10.31 -4.27
C PHE A 86 -9.56 9.71 -5.52
N GLY A 87 -9.80 10.34 -6.66
CA GLY A 87 -9.51 9.77 -7.95
C GLY A 87 -8.66 10.63 -8.87
N VAL A 88 -8.13 9.99 -9.89
CA VAL A 88 -7.41 10.60 -11.01
C VAL A 88 -8.07 10.18 -12.31
N MET A 89 -8.21 11.12 -13.24
CA MET A 89 -8.64 10.85 -14.60
C MET A 89 -7.46 10.96 -15.55
N LEU A 90 -7.29 9.95 -16.40
CA LEU A 90 -6.34 9.96 -17.51
C LEU A 90 -7.08 10.08 -18.83
N ASP A 91 -6.71 11.07 -19.64
CA ASP A 91 -7.25 11.21 -20.99
C ASP A 91 -6.54 10.22 -21.94
N CYS A 92 -7.29 9.25 -22.44
CA CYS A 92 -6.83 8.27 -23.44
C CYS A 92 -7.33 8.59 -24.85
N SER A 93 -7.98 9.73 -25.08
CA SER A 93 -8.64 10.09 -26.33
C SER A 93 -7.73 10.80 -27.33
N ARG A 94 -6.51 11.20 -26.94
CA ARG A 94 -5.58 11.97 -27.76
C ARG A 94 -4.27 11.21 -28.03
N ASN A 95 -3.31 11.87 -28.72
CA ASN A 95 -2.12 11.30 -29.34
C ASN A 95 -1.16 10.51 -28.42
N ALA A 96 -1.24 10.67 -27.13
CA ALA A 96 -0.36 9.97 -26.20
C ALA A 96 -1.20 9.06 -25.27
N VAL A 97 -1.27 7.80 -25.62
CA VAL A 97 -1.90 6.77 -24.76
C VAL A 97 -0.78 5.99 -24.06
N TYR A 98 -0.93 5.81 -22.76
CA TYR A 98 0.04 5.06 -21.96
C TYR A 98 0.09 3.58 -22.38
N THR A 99 1.29 3.00 -22.32
CA THR A 99 1.42 1.55 -22.46
C THR A 99 0.76 0.84 -21.28
N LYS A 100 0.36 -0.42 -21.47
CA LYS A 100 -0.22 -1.24 -20.42
C LYS A 100 0.68 -1.34 -19.19
N GLU A 101 1.99 -1.51 -19.38
CA GLU A 101 2.97 -1.55 -18.29
C GLU A 101 3.03 -0.24 -17.52
N THR A 102 3.09 0.88 -18.22
CA THR A 102 3.11 2.22 -17.60
C THR A 102 1.83 2.46 -16.81
N LEU A 103 0.68 2.08 -17.36
CA LEU A 103 -0.60 2.21 -16.68
C LEU A 103 -0.65 1.38 -15.39
N PHE A 104 -0.17 0.15 -15.41
CA PHE A 104 -0.14 -0.70 -14.21
C PHE A 104 0.78 -0.15 -13.13
N ARG A 105 1.97 0.35 -13.50
CA ARG A 105 2.86 1.05 -12.56
C ARG A 105 2.20 2.28 -11.95
N PHE A 106 1.45 3.00 -12.76
CA PHE A 106 0.72 4.18 -12.30
C PHE A 106 -0.40 3.82 -11.32
N ILE A 107 -1.15 2.75 -11.58
CA ILE A 107 -2.17 2.23 -10.66
C ILE A 107 -1.55 1.84 -9.32
N ASP A 108 -0.43 1.14 -9.33
CA ASP A 108 0.26 0.76 -8.10
C ASP A 108 0.75 1.98 -7.31
N LEU A 109 1.24 3.01 -8.00
CA LEU A 109 1.66 4.26 -7.38
C LEU A 109 0.48 5.01 -6.75
N LEU A 110 -0.63 5.12 -7.48
CA LEU A 110 -1.84 5.78 -6.99
C LEU A 110 -2.37 5.10 -5.72
N GLY A 111 -2.43 3.77 -5.70
CA GLY A 111 -2.85 3.02 -4.51
C GLY A 111 -1.98 3.31 -3.29
N LYS A 112 -0.66 3.43 -3.47
CA LYS A 112 0.28 3.79 -2.38
C LYS A 112 0.11 5.23 -1.91
N MET A 113 -0.35 6.12 -2.78
CA MET A 113 -0.64 7.53 -2.44
C MET A 113 -2.01 7.73 -1.81
N GLY A 114 -2.82 6.66 -1.71
CA GLY A 114 -4.15 6.72 -1.11
C GLY A 114 -5.27 7.08 -2.09
N TYR A 115 -5.01 7.07 -3.39
CA TYR A 115 -6.05 7.19 -4.40
C TYR A 115 -6.84 5.87 -4.50
N ASP A 116 -8.15 5.97 -4.60
CA ASP A 116 -9.04 4.81 -4.68
C ASP A 116 -9.70 4.64 -6.05
N THR A 117 -9.59 5.62 -6.91
CA THR A 117 -10.27 5.65 -8.19
C THR A 117 -9.34 6.09 -9.32
N LEU A 118 -9.36 5.36 -10.41
CA LEU A 118 -8.75 5.75 -11.68
C LEU A 118 -9.80 5.70 -12.78
N GLN A 119 -10.02 6.82 -13.42
CA GLN A 119 -10.91 6.96 -14.58
C GLN A 119 -10.09 7.10 -15.86
N LEU A 120 -10.45 6.36 -16.88
CA LEU A 120 -9.84 6.40 -18.22
C LEU A 120 -10.77 7.06 -19.24
#